data_0ebc0e745b75deb64f73f4e2d1c32b04
#
_entry.id   0ebc0e745b75deb64f73f4e2d1c32b04
#
_cell.length_a   1.000
_cell.length_b   1.000
_cell.length_c   1.000
_cell.angle_alpha   90.00
_cell.angle_beta   90.00
_cell.angle_gamma   90.00
#
_symmetry.space_group_name_H-M   'P 1'
#
loop_
_entity.id
_entity.type
_entity.pdbx_description
1 polymer ?
#
loop_
_entity_poly.entity_id
_entity_poly.type
_entity_poly.pdbx_seq_one_letter_code
_entity_poly.pdbx_strand_id
1 'polypeptide(L)'
;MYRILAREDLALNIHLFKVGAPSIAKKAQPGQFVVVRSDEKGERIPLTIADWDKKEGNVTIVFMEVGTTTKKLALLNAGDNILDFVGPLGRPTEIEKFGTVVCVAGGVGAAPMFPIARALKAQENEIISILGARNKELLFWEERLHSVSDELIVTTDDGSYKRKGLVTEPLKELLQETKVDRVIAIGPTVMMKFCSLTTKPFGIKTMVSLNPIMVDGTGMCGCCRVSVGGETKFACVDGPDFDGHEVDWDLLMNRLPAYLDEEKESLRLWEERNKAFIS
;
A
#
# COMPACT_ATOMS: atom_id res chain seq x y z
N MET A 1 11.96 -7.05 -19.99
CA MET A 1 12.05 -5.64 -19.53
C MET A 1 10.72 -4.97 -19.74
N TYR A 2 10.33 -4.08 -18.84
CA TYR A 2 9.04 -3.41 -18.81
C TYR A 2 9.25 -1.91 -18.91
N ARG A 3 8.71 -1.29 -19.96
CA ARG A 3 8.92 0.13 -20.24
C ARG A 3 8.08 1.00 -19.32
N ILE A 4 8.68 2.04 -18.74
CA ILE A 4 7.99 3.12 -18.04
C ILE A 4 7.37 4.04 -19.10
N LEU A 5 6.05 4.13 -19.11
CA LEU A 5 5.29 4.92 -20.08
C LEU A 5 5.11 6.36 -19.61
N ALA A 6 4.99 6.54 -18.29
CA ALA A 6 4.88 7.85 -17.64
C ALA A 6 5.45 7.80 -16.23
N ARG A 7 5.99 8.95 -15.79
CA ARG A 7 6.41 9.24 -14.42
C ARG A 7 5.71 10.49 -13.94
N GLU A 8 5.33 10.50 -12.68
CA GLU A 8 4.79 11.68 -11.98
C GLU A 8 5.33 11.68 -10.54
N ASP A 9 5.72 12.85 -10.06
CA ASP A 9 6.12 13.03 -8.66
C ASP A 9 4.87 13.55 -7.90
N LEU A 10 4.30 12.70 -7.05
CA LEU A 10 3.01 12.95 -6.40
C LEU A 10 3.14 13.80 -5.14
N ALA A 11 4.23 13.59 -4.39
CA ALA A 11 4.55 14.27 -3.15
C ALA A 11 6.06 14.15 -2.88
N LEU A 12 6.53 14.69 -1.77
CA LEU A 12 7.94 14.59 -1.39
C LEU A 12 8.39 13.11 -1.33
N ASN A 13 9.34 12.74 -2.19
CA ASN A 13 9.88 11.36 -2.31
C ASN A 13 8.81 10.29 -2.64
N ILE A 14 7.67 10.67 -3.21
CA ILE A 14 6.60 9.75 -3.63
C ILE A 14 6.40 9.87 -5.14
N HIS A 15 6.60 8.77 -5.83
CA HIS A 15 6.60 8.68 -7.29
C HIS A 15 5.53 7.72 -7.80
N LEU A 16 4.97 8.07 -8.94
CA LEU A 16 4.06 7.23 -9.71
C LEU A 16 4.74 6.83 -11.02
N PHE A 17 4.69 5.54 -11.34
CA PHE A 17 5.04 5.03 -12.66
C PHE A 17 3.83 4.36 -13.30
N LYS A 18 3.60 4.67 -14.59
CA LYS A 18 2.80 3.84 -15.48
C LYS A 18 3.72 2.92 -16.25
N VAL A 19 3.54 1.62 -16.11
CA VAL A 19 4.43 0.60 -16.68
C VAL A 19 3.67 -0.21 -17.73
N GLY A 20 4.23 -0.36 -18.91
CA GLY A 20 3.68 -1.19 -19.98
C GLY A 20 3.75 -2.67 -19.60
N ALA A 21 2.61 -3.27 -19.22
CA ALA A 21 2.49 -4.65 -18.76
C ALA A 21 1.12 -5.24 -19.12
N PRO A 22 0.81 -5.45 -20.43
CA PRO A 22 -0.54 -5.82 -20.87
C PRO A 22 -1.05 -7.13 -20.29
N SER A 23 -0.19 -8.12 -20.08
CA SER A 23 -0.56 -9.42 -19.49
C SER A 23 -1.00 -9.29 -18.03
N ILE A 24 -0.38 -8.36 -17.29
CA ILE A 24 -0.72 -8.05 -15.89
C ILE A 24 -1.98 -7.19 -15.84
N ALA A 25 -2.02 -6.11 -16.63
CA ALA A 25 -3.18 -5.20 -16.69
C ALA A 25 -4.49 -5.94 -17.00
N LYS A 26 -4.44 -6.93 -17.90
CA LYS A 26 -5.61 -7.76 -18.26
C LYS A 26 -6.20 -8.52 -17.07
N LYS A 27 -5.36 -8.95 -16.12
CA LYS A 27 -5.71 -9.84 -14.99
C LYS A 27 -5.79 -9.12 -13.65
N ALA A 28 -5.23 -7.90 -13.54
CA ALA A 28 -5.15 -7.15 -12.31
C ALA A 28 -6.53 -6.93 -11.67
N GLN A 29 -6.57 -7.05 -10.35
CA GLN A 29 -7.72 -6.83 -9.48
C GLN A 29 -7.29 -5.99 -8.26
N PRO A 30 -8.24 -5.30 -7.58
CA PRO A 30 -7.94 -4.53 -6.38
C PRO A 30 -7.23 -5.34 -5.30
N GLY A 31 -6.28 -4.74 -4.58
CA GLY A 31 -5.52 -5.38 -3.50
C GLY A 31 -4.34 -6.23 -3.95
N GLN A 32 -4.21 -6.53 -5.24
CA GLN A 32 -3.06 -7.27 -5.77
C GLN A 32 -1.82 -6.38 -5.93
N PHE A 33 -0.65 -7.02 -6.02
CA PHE A 33 0.64 -6.36 -6.12
C PHE A 33 1.50 -6.95 -7.24
N VAL A 34 2.62 -6.32 -7.51
CA VAL A 34 3.68 -6.80 -8.38
C VAL A 34 4.98 -6.88 -7.60
N VAL A 35 5.87 -7.79 -7.98
CA VAL A 35 7.27 -7.79 -7.55
C VAL A 35 8.11 -7.11 -8.62
N VAL A 36 8.86 -6.09 -8.22
CA VAL A 36 9.65 -5.25 -9.10
C VAL A 36 11.13 -5.42 -8.80
N ARG A 37 11.97 -5.49 -9.84
CA ARG A 37 13.41 -5.43 -9.76
C ARG A 37 13.94 -4.44 -10.81
N SER A 38 14.66 -3.42 -10.37
CA SER A 38 15.11 -2.32 -11.24
C SER A 38 16.19 -2.75 -12.25
N ASP A 39 17.19 -3.52 -11.77
CA ASP A 39 18.39 -3.91 -12.51
C ASP A 39 18.90 -5.30 -12.03
N GLU A 40 19.93 -5.84 -12.68
CA GLU A 40 20.49 -7.17 -12.37
C GLU A 40 21.02 -7.30 -10.94
N LYS A 41 21.45 -6.20 -10.33
CA LYS A 41 21.93 -6.12 -8.95
C LYS A 41 20.86 -5.60 -8.00
N GLY A 42 19.65 -5.34 -8.52
CA GLY A 42 18.53 -4.84 -7.74
C GLY A 42 17.89 -5.93 -6.89
N GLU A 43 17.42 -5.55 -5.73
CA GLU A 43 16.57 -6.39 -4.90
C GLU A 43 15.15 -6.46 -5.49
N ARG A 44 14.43 -7.52 -5.14
CA ARG A 44 13.03 -7.67 -5.46
C ARG A 44 12.18 -7.04 -4.37
N ILE A 45 11.31 -6.12 -4.75
CA ILE A 45 10.41 -5.45 -3.81
C ILE A 45 8.96 -5.60 -4.26
N PRO A 46 8.01 -5.82 -3.34
CA PRO A 46 6.58 -5.81 -3.63
C PRO A 46 6.09 -4.36 -3.71
N LEU A 47 5.33 -4.04 -4.76
CA LEU A 47 4.63 -2.78 -4.90
C LEU A 47 3.19 -3.06 -5.27
N THR A 48 2.25 -2.49 -4.51
CA THR A 48 0.82 -2.71 -4.76
C THR A 48 0.40 -2.04 -6.08
N ILE A 49 -0.48 -2.70 -6.82
CA ILE A 49 -1.09 -2.15 -8.02
C ILE A 49 -2.04 -1.03 -7.59
N ALA A 50 -1.68 0.21 -7.91
CA ALA A 50 -2.44 1.40 -7.57
C ALA A 50 -3.56 1.72 -8.58
N ASP A 51 -3.36 1.33 -9.82
CA ASP A 51 -4.37 1.40 -10.89
C ASP A 51 -3.91 0.59 -12.11
N TRP A 52 -4.79 0.36 -13.08
CA TRP A 52 -4.45 -0.29 -14.34
C TRP A 52 -5.45 0.08 -15.44
N ASP A 53 -4.97 0.03 -16.67
CA ASP A 53 -5.81 0.17 -17.86
C ASP A 53 -5.66 -1.07 -18.74
N LYS A 54 -6.75 -1.82 -18.90
CA LYS A 54 -6.79 -3.05 -19.71
C LYS A 54 -6.68 -2.77 -21.20
N LYS A 55 -7.13 -1.60 -21.67
CA LYS A 55 -7.12 -1.22 -23.10
C LYS A 55 -5.74 -0.75 -23.51
N GLU A 56 -5.16 0.14 -22.71
CA GLU A 56 -3.81 0.66 -22.91
C GLU A 56 -2.72 -0.34 -22.49
N GLY A 57 -3.07 -1.41 -21.77
CA GLY A 57 -2.15 -2.44 -21.33
C GLY A 57 -1.09 -1.96 -20.34
N ASN A 58 -1.45 -1.04 -19.46
CA ASN A 58 -0.52 -0.51 -18.46
C ASN A 58 -0.99 -0.75 -17.03
N VAL A 59 -0.02 -0.75 -16.12
CA VAL A 59 -0.20 -0.86 -14.66
C VAL A 59 0.45 0.35 -14.00
N THR A 60 -0.25 0.94 -13.05
CA THR A 60 0.26 2.05 -12.24
C THR A 60 0.74 1.51 -10.91
N ILE A 61 1.96 1.87 -10.54
CA ILE A 61 2.54 1.67 -9.22
C ILE A 61 2.88 3.02 -8.60
N VAL A 62 2.75 3.10 -7.27
CA VAL A 62 3.18 4.25 -6.49
C VAL A 62 4.14 3.75 -5.42
N PHE A 63 5.25 4.44 -5.25
CA PHE A 63 6.27 4.06 -4.25
C PHE A 63 6.91 5.30 -3.63
N MET A 64 7.42 5.12 -2.42
CA MET A 64 8.17 6.13 -1.68
C MET A 64 9.64 5.71 -1.60
N GLU A 65 10.53 6.69 -1.70
CA GLU A 65 11.97 6.49 -1.49
C GLU A 65 12.27 6.20 -0.02
N VAL A 66 12.46 4.93 0.32
CA VAL A 66 12.77 4.50 1.69
C VAL A 66 14.07 3.72 1.82
N GLY A 67 14.60 3.17 0.73
CA GLY A 67 15.81 2.36 0.71
C GLY A 67 16.49 2.36 -0.66
N THR A 68 17.58 1.61 -0.78
CA THR A 68 18.42 1.56 -2.00
C THR A 68 17.60 1.28 -3.26
N THR A 69 16.72 0.28 -3.23
CA THR A 69 15.93 -0.14 -4.40
C THR A 69 14.93 0.93 -4.84
N THR A 70 14.21 1.54 -3.91
CA THR A 70 13.26 2.61 -4.24
C THR A 70 13.94 3.88 -4.70
N LYS A 71 15.13 4.23 -4.16
CA LYS A 71 15.94 5.33 -4.68
C LYS A 71 16.47 5.05 -6.10
N LYS A 72 16.90 3.82 -6.40
CA LYS A 72 17.26 3.43 -7.77
C LYS A 72 16.09 3.55 -8.73
N LEU A 73 14.89 3.10 -8.33
CA LEU A 73 13.68 3.28 -9.12
C LEU A 73 13.37 4.75 -9.37
N ALA A 74 13.52 5.60 -8.36
CA ALA A 74 13.27 7.04 -8.46
C ALA A 74 14.21 7.78 -9.45
N LEU A 75 15.35 7.19 -9.84
CA LEU A 75 16.23 7.72 -10.88
C LEU A 75 15.71 7.43 -12.31
N LEU A 76 14.79 6.48 -12.47
CA LEU A 76 14.26 6.11 -13.79
C LEU A 76 13.20 7.11 -14.25
N ASN A 77 13.15 7.33 -15.56
CA ASN A 77 12.24 8.26 -16.22
C ASN A 77 11.31 7.55 -17.21
N ALA A 78 10.33 8.27 -17.72
CA ALA A 78 9.53 7.80 -18.83
C ALA A 78 10.44 7.47 -20.04
N GLY A 79 10.26 6.28 -20.59
CA GLY A 79 11.11 5.72 -21.64
C GLY A 79 12.15 4.70 -21.15
N ASP A 80 12.55 4.75 -19.88
CA ASP A 80 13.43 3.76 -19.27
C ASP A 80 12.72 2.41 -19.05
N ASN A 81 13.49 1.39 -18.67
CA ASN A 81 12.97 0.06 -18.49
C ASN A 81 13.24 -0.45 -17.06
N ILE A 82 12.25 -1.13 -16.51
CA ILE A 82 12.37 -1.98 -15.32
C ILE A 82 12.72 -3.40 -15.78
N LEU A 83 13.66 -4.05 -15.11
CA LEU A 83 14.15 -5.36 -15.53
C LEU A 83 13.07 -6.43 -15.36
N ASP A 84 12.55 -6.59 -14.13
CA ASP A 84 11.46 -7.51 -13.83
C ASP A 84 10.25 -6.79 -13.25
N PHE A 85 9.07 -7.20 -13.70
CA PHE A 85 7.77 -6.73 -13.24
C PHE A 85 6.81 -7.90 -13.26
N VAL A 86 6.73 -8.62 -12.14
CA VAL A 86 6.05 -9.92 -12.04
C VAL A 86 4.72 -9.75 -11.32
N GLY A 87 3.65 -10.24 -11.92
CA GLY A 87 2.30 -10.17 -11.33
C GLY A 87 1.18 -10.50 -12.31
N PRO A 88 -0.09 -10.22 -11.94
CA PRO A 88 -0.49 -9.81 -10.61
C PRO A 88 -0.27 -10.93 -9.60
N LEU A 89 0.13 -10.58 -8.37
CA LEU A 89 0.39 -11.49 -7.25
C LEU A 89 -0.56 -11.16 -6.09
N GLY A 90 -0.69 -12.08 -5.17
CA GLY A 90 -1.59 -11.97 -4.04
C GLY A 90 -3.05 -12.26 -4.40
N ARG A 91 -3.85 -12.48 -3.36
CA ARG A 91 -5.30 -12.61 -3.51
C ARG A 91 -5.91 -11.22 -3.69
N PRO A 92 -6.90 -11.04 -4.56
CA PRO A 92 -7.62 -9.79 -4.65
C PRO A 92 -8.40 -9.53 -3.36
N THR A 93 -8.59 -8.26 -3.03
CA THR A 93 -9.49 -7.83 -1.95
C THR A 93 -10.91 -8.33 -2.21
N GLU A 94 -11.57 -8.80 -1.17
CA GLU A 94 -12.99 -9.17 -1.22
C GLU A 94 -13.84 -7.94 -1.53
N ILE A 95 -14.53 -7.95 -2.68
CA ILE A 95 -15.36 -6.84 -3.15
C ILE A 95 -16.80 -7.31 -3.27
N GLU A 96 -17.62 -6.95 -2.28
CA GLU A 96 -19.04 -7.28 -2.19
C GLU A 96 -19.85 -6.08 -1.71
N LYS A 97 -21.17 -6.18 -1.69
CA LYS A 97 -22.04 -5.19 -1.06
C LYS A 97 -22.12 -5.48 0.43
N PHE A 98 -21.34 -4.74 1.22
CA PHE A 98 -21.32 -4.86 2.68
C PHE A 98 -22.26 -3.89 3.38
N GLY A 99 -22.47 -2.71 2.81
CA GLY A 99 -23.19 -1.57 3.39
C GLY A 99 -22.27 -0.35 3.52
N THR A 100 -22.08 0.17 4.74
CA THR A 100 -21.15 1.27 5.00
C THR A 100 -19.74 0.74 5.24
N VAL A 101 -18.79 1.12 4.39
CA VAL A 101 -17.39 0.69 4.46
C VAL A 101 -16.50 1.89 4.75
N VAL A 102 -15.70 1.80 5.83
CA VAL A 102 -14.68 2.81 6.14
C VAL A 102 -13.34 2.37 5.58
N CYS A 103 -12.79 3.16 4.67
CA CYS A 103 -11.50 2.95 4.01
C CYS A 103 -10.44 3.86 4.65
N VAL A 104 -9.51 3.29 5.45
CA VAL A 104 -8.47 4.04 6.16
C VAL A 104 -7.14 3.90 5.42
N ALA A 105 -6.63 4.99 4.88
CA ALA A 105 -5.39 5.04 4.14
C ALA A 105 -4.32 5.88 4.85
N GLY A 106 -3.13 5.33 5.06
CA GLY A 106 -1.99 6.05 5.67
C GLY A 106 -0.81 6.19 4.71
N GLY A 107 -0.40 7.43 4.44
CA GLY A 107 0.73 7.70 3.55
C GLY A 107 0.58 7.05 2.19
N VAL A 108 1.57 6.26 1.76
CA VAL A 108 1.54 5.54 0.45
C VAL A 108 0.37 4.56 0.34
N GLY A 109 -0.25 4.17 1.45
CA GLY A 109 -1.46 3.34 1.47
C GLY A 109 -2.67 3.98 0.75
N ALA A 110 -2.64 5.29 0.47
CA ALA A 110 -3.63 5.95 -0.37
C ALA A 110 -3.71 5.34 -1.79
N ALA A 111 -2.56 4.93 -2.33
CA ALA A 111 -2.47 4.39 -3.67
C ALA A 111 -3.19 3.04 -3.83
N PRO A 112 -2.92 2.00 -3.02
CA PRO A 112 -3.68 0.75 -3.06
C PRO A 112 -5.14 0.89 -2.62
N MET A 113 -5.47 1.86 -1.75
CA MET A 113 -6.83 2.08 -1.30
C MET A 113 -7.75 2.57 -2.43
N PHE A 114 -7.26 3.38 -3.35
CA PHE A 114 -8.06 3.95 -4.43
C PHE A 114 -8.80 2.90 -5.28
N PRO A 115 -8.14 1.88 -5.88
CA PRO A 115 -8.84 0.86 -6.66
C PRO A 115 -9.79 0.00 -5.82
N ILE A 116 -9.52 -0.20 -4.54
CA ILE A 116 -10.39 -0.93 -3.61
C ILE A 116 -11.66 -0.12 -3.35
N ALA A 117 -11.53 1.15 -2.95
CA ALA A 117 -12.67 2.04 -2.70
C ALA A 117 -13.54 2.19 -3.97
N ARG A 118 -12.90 2.37 -5.15
CA ARG A 118 -13.58 2.43 -6.44
C ARG A 118 -14.40 1.16 -6.73
N ALA A 119 -13.83 0.00 -6.48
CA ALA A 119 -14.51 -1.28 -6.73
C ALA A 119 -15.66 -1.51 -5.73
N LEU A 120 -15.47 -1.17 -4.45
CA LEU A 120 -16.53 -1.24 -3.45
C LEU A 120 -17.67 -0.26 -3.74
N LYS A 121 -17.36 0.97 -4.17
CA LYS A 121 -18.36 1.95 -4.61
C LYS A 121 -19.18 1.45 -5.78
N ALA A 122 -18.56 0.75 -6.73
CA ALA A 122 -19.25 0.13 -7.86
C ALA A 122 -20.20 -1.02 -7.45
N GLN A 123 -20.03 -1.59 -6.25
CA GLN A 123 -20.97 -2.55 -5.62
C GLN A 123 -22.01 -1.87 -4.73
N GLU A 124 -22.25 -0.58 -4.93
CA GLU A 124 -23.24 0.21 -4.19
C GLU A 124 -23.03 0.24 -2.67
N ASN A 125 -21.79 0.19 -2.22
CA ASN A 125 -21.44 0.48 -0.84
C ASN A 125 -21.43 2.01 -0.61
N GLU A 126 -21.76 2.42 0.59
CA GLU A 126 -21.45 3.75 1.10
C GLU A 126 -19.97 3.76 1.55
N ILE A 127 -19.16 4.63 0.96
CA ILE A 127 -17.72 4.68 1.20
C ILE A 127 -17.35 5.94 1.99
N ILE A 128 -16.84 5.76 3.19
CA ILE A 128 -16.23 6.81 3.99
C ILE A 128 -14.72 6.58 3.98
N SER A 129 -13.96 7.50 3.39
CA SER A 129 -12.50 7.39 3.36
C SER A 129 -11.86 8.28 4.41
N ILE A 130 -10.84 7.75 5.10
CA ILE A 130 -9.97 8.49 6.01
C ILE A 130 -8.56 8.45 5.42
N LEU A 131 -8.06 9.61 5.00
CA LEU A 131 -6.70 9.77 4.47
C LEU A 131 -5.82 10.44 5.52
N GLY A 132 -4.74 9.78 5.93
CA GLY A 132 -3.78 10.31 6.90
C GLY A 132 -2.36 10.39 6.37
N ALA A 133 -1.65 11.44 6.78
CA ALA A 133 -0.22 11.59 6.58
C ALA A 133 0.43 12.29 7.77
N ARG A 134 1.76 12.23 7.88
CA ARG A 134 2.50 12.96 8.92
C ARG A 134 2.33 14.47 8.80
N ASN A 135 2.33 14.98 7.56
CA ASN A 135 2.18 16.40 7.25
C ASN A 135 1.56 16.58 5.85
N LYS A 136 1.24 17.83 5.50
CA LYS A 136 0.64 18.21 4.22
C LYS A 136 1.48 17.80 3.00
N GLU A 137 2.80 17.87 3.08
CA GLU A 137 3.71 17.63 1.97
C GLU A 137 3.73 16.15 1.53
N LEU A 138 3.25 15.25 2.38
CA LEU A 138 3.16 13.81 2.11
C LEU A 138 1.76 13.37 1.68
N LEU A 139 0.79 14.30 1.61
CA LEU A 139 -0.55 14.00 1.12
C LEU A 139 -0.56 14.00 -0.42
N PHE A 140 -1.19 12.99 -0.98
CA PHE A 140 -1.45 12.90 -2.41
C PHE A 140 -2.78 12.15 -2.65
N TRP A 141 -3.32 12.28 -3.85
CA TRP A 141 -4.55 11.63 -4.29
C TRP A 141 -5.81 11.95 -3.45
N GLU A 142 -5.84 13.08 -2.76
CA GLU A 142 -7.03 13.54 -2.03
C GLU A 142 -8.25 13.60 -2.97
N GLU A 143 -8.11 14.25 -4.14
CA GLU A 143 -9.19 14.35 -5.12
C GLU A 143 -9.61 12.99 -5.70
N ARG A 144 -8.63 12.08 -5.92
CA ARG A 144 -8.93 10.74 -6.42
C ARG A 144 -9.73 9.93 -5.41
N LEU A 145 -9.34 9.93 -4.14
CA LEU A 145 -10.08 9.25 -3.08
C LEU A 145 -11.46 9.89 -2.87
N HIS A 146 -11.54 11.23 -2.92
CA HIS A 146 -12.82 11.92 -2.84
C HIS A 146 -13.78 11.49 -3.97
N SER A 147 -13.28 11.30 -5.20
CA SER A 147 -14.11 10.91 -6.35
C SER A 147 -14.76 9.52 -6.24
N VAL A 148 -14.27 8.68 -5.34
CA VAL A 148 -14.76 7.30 -5.11
C VAL A 148 -15.36 7.10 -3.72
N SER A 149 -15.50 8.18 -2.94
CA SER A 149 -16.03 8.17 -1.58
C SER A 149 -17.26 9.07 -1.48
N ASP A 150 -18.18 8.73 -0.60
CA ASP A 150 -19.31 9.60 -0.23
C ASP A 150 -18.86 10.68 0.75
N GLU A 151 -17.90 10.33 1.61
CA GLU A 151 -17.23 11.25 2.53
C GLU A 151 -15.72 10.99 2.54
N LEU A 152 -14.93 12.07 2.63
CA LEU A 152 -13.48 12.02 2.79
C LEU A 152 -13.04 12.87 3.98
N ILE A 153 -12.46 12.22 4.98
CA ILE A 153 -11.83 12.86 6.14
C ILE A 153 -10.32 12.84 5.93
N VAL A 154 -9.67 14.00 6.02
CA VAL A 154 -8.21 14.12 5.88
C VAL A 154 -7.60 14.53 7.20
N THR A 155 -6.56 13.82 7.65
CA THR A 155 -5.81 14.12 8.87
C THR A 155 -4.33 14.30 8.58
N THR A 156 -3.68 15.19 9.35
CA THR A 156 -2.22 15.28 9.43
C THR A 156 -1.78 15.22 10.88
N ASP A 157 -0.75 14.42 11.17
CA ASP A 157 -0.31 14.20 12.56
C ASP A 157 0.14 15.52 13.21
N ASP A 158 0.83 16.38 12.43
CA ASP A 158 1.33 17.68 12.88
C ASP A 158 0.28 18.83 12.84
N GLY A 159 -0.86 18.62 12.17
CA GLY A 159 -1.91 19.64 12.00
C GLY A 159 -1.62 20.65 10.90
N SER A 160 -0.67 20.37 10.00
CA SER A 160 -0.32 21.28 8.89
C SER A 160 -1.42 21.39 7.82
N TYR A 161 -2.41 20.46 7.82
CA TYR A 161 -3.53 20.49 6.89
C TYR A 161 -4.75 19.77 7.43
N LYS A 162 -5.95 20.33 7.17
CA LYS A 162 -7.25 19.81 7.59
C LYS A 162 -7.29 19.50 9.09
N ARG A 163 -7.63 18.27 9.47
CA ARG A 163 -7.75 17.84 10.86
C ARG A 163 -6.37 17.44 11.42
N LYS A 164 -6.00 17.98 12.59
CA LYS A 164 -4.86 17.50 13.35
C LYS A 164 -5.20 16.20 14.06
N GLY A 165 -4.33 15.20 13.98
CA GLY A 165 -4.44 13.95 14.73
C GLY A 165 -4.25 12.71 13.85
N LEU A 166 -4.32 11.55 14.48
CA LEU A 166 -4.16 10.25 13.84
C LEU A 166 -5.46 9.78 13.19
N VAL A 167 -5.37 8.95 12.17
CA VAL A 167 -6.53 8.36 11.47
C VAL A 167 -7.47 7.56 12.39
N THR A 168 -6.96 7.08 13.52
CA THR A 168 -7.75 6.32 14.51
C THR A 168 -8.74 7.17 15.30
N GLU A 169 -8.53 8.49 15.35
CA GLU A 169 -9.45 9.40 16.04
C GLU A 169 -10.78 9.54 15.26
N PRO A 170 -10.79 10.00 13.97
CA PRO A 170 -12.01 10.04 13.20
C PRO A 170 -12.60 8.64 12.98
N LEU A 171 -11.78 7.59 12.86
CA LEU A 171 -12.29 6.23 12.81
C LEU A 171 -13.13 5.90 14.04
N LYS A 172 -12.62 6.18 15.25
CA LYS A 172 -13.36 5.94 16.51
C LYS A 172 -14.66 6.73 16.60
N GLU A 173 -14.65 7.99 16.16
CA GLU A 173 -15.85 8.84 16.13
C GLU A 173 -16.92 8.24 15.20
N LEU A 174 -16.54 7.88 13.97
CA LEU A 174 -17.47 7.24 13.02
C LEU A 174 -18.07 5.95 13.60
N LEU A 175 -17.28 5.13 14.28
CA LEU A 175 -17.78 3.89 14.90
C LEU A 175 -18.76 4.13 16.04
N GLN A 176 -18.76 5.30 16.65
CA GLN A 176 -19.70 5.69 17.72
C GLN A 176 -21.00 6.31 17.17
N GLU A 177 -20.91 6.99 16.04
CA GLU A 177 -21.98 7.81 15.49
C GLU A 177 -22.72 7.16 14.31
N THR A 178 -22.04 6.27 13.60
CA THR A 178 -22.55 5.67 12.35
C THR A 178 -22.46 4.15 12.41
N LYS A 179 -23.47 3.48 11.84
CA LYS A 179 -23.39 2.04 11.65
C LYS A 179 -22.37 1.73 10.54
N VAL A 180 -21.24 1.16 10.90
CA VAL A 180 -20.19 0.71 9.99
C VAL A 180 -20.25 -0.81 9.86
N ASP A 181 -20.28 -1.32 8.63
CA ASP A 181 -20.38 -2.76 8.37
C ASP A 181 -18.99 -3.40 8.12
N ARG A 182 -18.01 -2.62 7.63
CA ARG A 182 -16.63 -3.08 7.40
C ARG A 182 -15.63 -1.94 7.48
N VAL A 183 -14.42 -2.26 7.93
CA VAL A 183 -13.26 -1.36 7.86
C VAL A 183 -12.17 -2.02 7.01
N ILE A 184 -11.51 -1.24 6.16
CA ILE A 184 -10.30 -1.65 5.42
C ILE A 184 -9.23 -0.64 5.75
N ALA A 185 -8.08 -1.09 6.26
CA ALA A 185 -6.98 -0.21 6.62
C ALA A 185 -5.69 -0.61 5.88
N ILE A 186 -5.08 0.35 5.18
CA ILE A 186 -3.85 0.16 4.40
C ILE A 186 -2.88 1.30 4.70
N GLY A 187 -1.67 0.95 5.16
CA GLY A 187 -0.63 1.92 5.50
C GLY A 187 0.47 1.33 6.35
N PRO A 188 1.16 2.14 7.16
CA PRO A 188 2.17 1.63 8.08
C PRO A 188 1.63 0.56 9.02
N THR A 189 2.43 -0.47 9.30
CA THR A 189 2.03 -1.61 10.14
C THR A 189 1.46 -1.17 11.50
N VAL A 190 2.09 -0.17 12.12
CA VAL A 190 1.62 0.39 13.40
C VAL A 190 0.23 1.02 13.27
N MET A 191 -0.06 1.73 12.16
CA MET A 191 -1.38 2.30 11.89
C MET A 191 -2.44 1.21 11.76
N MET A 192 -2.17 0.17 10.96
CA MET A 192 -3.09 -0.96 10.77
C MET A 192 -3.37 -1.70 12.09
N LYS A 193 -2.35 -1.91 12.92
CA LYS A 193 -2.51 -2.45 14.29
C LYS A 193 -3.49 -1.60 15.10
N PHE A 194 -3.28 -0.27 15.15
CA PHE A 194 -4.14 0.60 15.95
C PHE A 194 -5.56 0.74 15.37
N CYS A 195 -5.73 0.74 14.06
CA CYS A 195 -7.06 0.65 13.44
C CYS A 195 -7.78 -0.62 13.88
N SER A 196 -7.11 -1.78 13.85
CA SER A 196 -7.68 -3.05 14.30
C SER A 196 -8.04 -3.05 15.79
N LEU A 197 -7.19 -2.48 16.64
CA LEU A 197 -7.49 -2.32 18.07
C LEU A 197 -8.66 -1.36 18.32
N THR A 198 -8.82 -0.32 17.50
CA THR A 198 -9.92 0.63 17.60
C THR A 198 -11.26 0.01 17.22
N THR A 199 -11.29 -0.86 16.20
CA THR A 199 -12.52 -1.49 15.72
C THR A 199 -12.94 -2.71 16.53
N LYS A 200 -11.99 -3.36 17.20
CA LYS A 200 -12.23 -4.63 17.95
C LYS A 200 -13.34 -4.53 19.01
N PRO A 201 -13.42 -3.47 19.85
CA PRO A 201 -14.51 -3.34 20.83
C PRO A 201 -15.91 -3.20 20.21
N PHE A 202 -15.98 -2.78 18.95
CA PHE A 202 -17.24 -2.63 18.20
C PHE A 202 -17.62 -3.92 17.44
N GLY A 203 -16.75 -4.92 17.42
CA GLY A 203 -16.99 -6.18 16.69
C GLY A 203 -17.04 -6.03 15.17
N ILE A 204 -16.49 -4.94 14.61
CA ILE A 204 -16.56 -4.65 13.18
C ILE A 204 -15.38 -5.29 12.47
N LYS A 205 -15.66 -6.17 11.50
CA LYS A 205 -14.63 -6.85 10.69
C LYS A 205 -13.70 -5.84 10.04
N THR A 206 -12.42 -5.98 10.33
CA THR A 206 -11.38 -5.04 9.89
C THR A 206 -10.33 -5.76 9.06
N MET A 207 -10.32 -5.48 7.76
CA MET A 207 -9.32 -6.02 6.84
C MET A 207 -8.10 -5.10 6.79
N VAL A 208 -6.91 -5.70 6.83
CA VAL A 208 -5.64 -4.98 6.76
C VAL A 208 -4.77 -5.59 5.67
N SER A 209 -4.13 -4.75 4.86
CA SER A 209 -3.22 -5.20 3.81
C SER A 209 -1.79 -5.25 4.35
N LEU A 210 -1.35 -6.43 4.76
CA LEU A 210 -0.06 -6.61 5.43
C LEU A 210 1.12 -6.44 4.48
N ASN A 211 2.18 -5.84 5.00
CA ASN A 211 3.41 -5.50 4.28
C ASN A 211 4.68 -6.13 4.91
N PRO A 212 4.70 -7.47 5.15
CA PRO A 212 5.92 -8.14 5.60
C PRO A 212 7.00 -8.10 4.51
N ILE A 213 8.24 -8.43 4.90
CA ILE A 213 9.33 -8.59 3.95
C ILE A 213 8.95 -9.66 2.91
N MET A 214 9.00 -9.30 1.63
CA MET A 214 8.72 -10.20 0.51
C MET A 214 9.90 -10.20 -0.47
N VAL A 215 10.31 -11.40 -0.91
CA VAL A 215 11.42 -11.57 -1.88
C VAL A 215 10.91 -12.20 -3.16
N ASP A 216 10.29 -13.37 -3.05
CA ASP A 216 9.85 -14.17 -4.20
C ASP A 216 8.44 -13.81 -4.69
N GLY A 217 7.49 -13.64 -3.76
CA GLY A 217 6.10 -13.29 -4.09
C GLY A 217 5.23 -14.47 -4.53
N THR A 218 5.75 -15.71 -4.57
CA THR A 218 5.04 -16.91 -5.06
C THR A 218 4.79 -17.97 -3.98
N GLY A 219 5.11 -17.68 -2.71
CA GLY A 219 4.91 -18.59 -1.58
C GLY A 219 6.05 -19.57 -1.35
N MET A 220 7.11 -19.56 -2.15
CA MET A 220 8.18 -20.57 -2.06
C MET A 220 9.23 -20.24 -1.00
N CYS A 221 9.63 -18.98 -0.85
CA CYS A 221 10.75 -18.62 0.04
C CYS A 221 10.36 -18.51 1.51
N GLY A 222 9.08 -18.33 1.85
CA GLY A 222 8.59 -18.20 3.23
C GLY A 222 8.97 -16.88 3.92
N CYS A 223 9.60 -15.91 3.24
CA CYS A 223 9.99 -14.62 3.85
C CYS A 223 8.78 -13.83 4.36
N CYS A 224 7.68 -13.86 3.65
CA CYS A 224 6.47 -13.11 3.94
C CYS A 224 5.51 -13.80 4.92
N ARG A 225 6.01 -14.78 5.72
CA ARG A 225 5.18 -15.47 6.70
C ARG A 225 4.70 -14.53 7.80
N VAL A 226 3.43 -14.64 8.11
CA VAL A 226 2.72 -13.93 9.18
C VAL A 226 1.93 -14.94 10.00
N SER A 227 1.60 -14.62 11.24
CA SER A 227 0.69 -15.43 12.05
C SER A 227 -0.69 -14.76 12.08
N VAL A 228 -1.71 -15.49 11.65
CA VAL A 228 -3.10 -15.02 11.62
C VAL A 228 -4.01 -16.13 12.14
N GLY A 229 -4.78 -15.85 13.18
CA GLY A 229 -5.62 -16.85 13.85
C GLY A 229 -4.83 -18.01 14.44
N GLY A 230 -3.57 -17.79 14.85
CA GLY A 230 -2.67 -18.84 15.36
C GLY A 230 -2.04 -19.71 14.27
N GLU A 231 -2.34 -19.49 13.00
CA GLU A 231 -1.78 -20.23 11.86
C GLU A 231 -0.72 -19.42 11.12
N THR A 232 0.29 -20.10 10.60
CA THR A 232 1.25 -19.48 9.68
C THR A 232 0.63 -19.31 8.29
N LYS A 233 0.58 -18.08 7.81
CA LYS A 233 0.15 -17.71 6.45
C LYS A 233 1.31 -17.06 5.70
N PHE A 234 1.26 -17.10 4.36
CA PHE A 234 2.20 -16.39 3.49
C PHE A 234 1.49 -15.22 2.83
N ALA A 235 1.82 -13.99 3.22
CA ALA A 235 1.12 -12.80 2.74
C ALA A 235 1.10 -12.66 1.22
N CYS A 236 2.10 -13.21 0.51
CA CYS A 236 2.16 -13.14 -0.94
C CYS A 236 1.20 -14.09 -1.68
N VAL A 237 0.66 -15.13 -1.03
CA VAL A 237 -0.26 -16.11 -1.64
C VAL A 237 -1.55 -16.31 -0.87
N ASP A 238 -1.55 -16.12 0.46
CA ASP A 238 -2.75 -16.20 1.31
C ASP A 238 -3.42 -14.85 1.52
N GLY A 239 -2.66 -13.75 1.35
CA GLY A 239 -3.04 -12.35 1.47
C GLY A 239 -2.83 -11.56 0.17
N PRO A 240 -2.52 -10.25 0.25
CA PRO A 240 -2.00 -9.53 1.42
C PRO A 240 -3.04 -9.15 2.48
N ASP A 241 -4.34 -9.24 2.17
CA ASP A 241 -5.42 -8.82 3.05
C ASP A 241 -5.77 -9.93 4.07
N PHE A 242 -5.80 -9.55 5.34
CA PHE A 242 -6.15 -10.43 6.46
C PHE A 242 -7.07 -9.72 7.45
N ASP A 243 -7.80 -10.50 8.26
CA ASP A 243 -8.53 -9.94 9.40
C ASP A 243 -7.55 -9.40 10.44
N GLY A 244 -7.56 -8.09 10.64
CA GLY A 244 -6.64 -7.41 11.54
C GLY A 244 -6.83 -7.79 13.01
N HIS A 245 -7.97 -8.36 13.37
CA HIS A 245 -8.23 -8.86 14.74
C HIS A 245 -7.54 -10.19 15.01
N GLU A 246 -7.18 -10.94 13.97
CA GLU A 246 -6.54 -12.25 14.03
C GLU A 246 -5.02 -12.20 13.82
N VAL A 247 -4.48 -11.04 13.40
CA VAL A 247 -3.03 -10.87 13.16
C VAL A 247 -2.27 -10.83 14.47
N ASP A 248 -1.21 -11.63 14.56
CA ASP A 248 -0.17 -11.49 15.61
C ASP A 248 0.72 -10.28 15.26
N TRP A 249 0.30 -9.11 15.72
CA TRP A 249 0.96 -7.85 15.46
C TRP A 249 2.36 -7.77 16.06
N ASP A 250 2.57 -8.37 17.23
CA ASP A 250 3.85 -8.31 17.93
C ASP A 250 4.89 -9.15 17.19
N LEU A 251 4.51 -10.36 16.76
CA LEU A 251 5.38 -11.17 15.92
C LEU A 251 5.70 -10.47 14.59
N LEU A 252 4.71 -9.87 13.92
CA LEU A 252 4.93 -9.16 12.67
C LEU A 252 5.90 -7.97 12.87
N MET A 253 5.65 -7.13 13.86
CA MET A 253 6.48 -5.95 14.15
C MET A 253 7.92 -6.31 14.54
N ASN A 254 8.12 -7.42 15.26
CA ASN A 254 9.45 -7.93 15.61
C ASN A 254 10.23 -8.48 14.41
N ARG A 255 9.54 -8.89 13.35
CA ARG A 255 10.17 -9.42 12.13
C ARG A 255 10.53 -8.35 11.10
N LEU A 256 9.82 -7.23 11.07
CA LEU A 256 10.05 -6.16 10.08
C LEU A 256 11.49 -5.62 10.11
N PRO A 257 12.15 -5.42 11.28
CA PRO A 257 13.52 -4.90 11.31
C PRO A 257 14.60 -5.95 11.06
N ALA A 258 14.27 -7.17 10.63
CA ALA A 258 15.22 -8.29 10.51
C ALA A 258 16.47 -8.00 9.64
N TYR A 259 16.37 -7.09 8.69
CA TYR A 259 17.47 -6.70 7.78
C TYR A 259 17.77 -5.20 7.83
N LEU A 260 17.31 -4.50 8.88
CA LEU A 260 17.41 -3.04 8.95
C LEU A 260 18.84 -2.52 8.90
N ASP A 261 19.80 -3.22 9.49
CA ASP A 261 21.20 -2.80 9.52
C ASP A 261 21.87 -3.04 8.16
N GLU A 262 21.56 -4.15 7.49
CA GLU A 262 22.00 -4.45 6.13
C GLU A 262 21.39 -3.46 5.12
N GLU A 263 20.13 -3.09 5.28
CA GLU A 263 19.45 -2.10 4.45
C GLU A 263 20.09 -0.71 4.60
N LYS A 264 20.41 -0.28 5.83
CA LYS A 264 21.11 0.98 6.11
C LYS A 264 22.50 1.00 5.48
N GLU A 265 23.26 -0.09 5.63
CA GLU A 265 24.60 -0.20 5.06
C GLU A 265 24.55 -0.21 3.52
N SER A 266 23.62 -0.95 2.93
CA SER A 266 23.37 -0.94 1.48
C SER A 266 23.10 0.48 0.97
N LEU A 267 22.21 1.21 1.67
CA LEU A 267 21.86 2.58 1.33
C LEU A 267 23.07 3.52 1.43
N ARG A 268 23.83 3.46 2.53
CA ARG A 268 25.03 4.25 2.75
C ARG A 268 26.07 4.04 1.63
N LEU A 269 26.34 2.77 1.29
CA LEU A 269 27.28 2.43 0.22
C LEU A 269 26.80 2.90 -1.15
N TRP A 270 25.50 2.84 -1.40
CA TRP A 270 24.92 3.31 -2.65
C TRP A 270 25.03 4.83 -2.75
N GLU A 271 24.68 5.58 -1.72
CA GLU A 271 24.79 7.04 -1.67
C GLU A 271 26.23 7.53 -1.84
N GLU A 272 27.21 6.86 -1.21
CA GLU A 272 28.62 7.19 -1.38
C GLU A 272 29.10 7.03 -2.82
N ARG A 273 28.64 5.97 -3.51
CA ARG A 273 28.99 5.72 -4.93
C ARG A 273 28.33 6.66 -5.90
N ASN A 274 27.18 7.22 -5.52
CA ASN A 274 26.33 8.03 -6.41
C ASN A 274 26.26 9.51 -5.97
N LYS A 275 27.18 9.98 -5.13
CA LYS A 275 27.21 11.39 -4.65
C LYS A 275 27.13 12.42 -5.78
N ALA A 276 27.69 12.13 -6.95
CA ALA A 276 27.66 13.01 -8.11
C ALA A 276 26.29 13.11 -8.81
N PHE A 277 25.33 12.23 -8.50
CA PHE A 277 23.99 12.20 -9.09
C PHE A 277 22.91 12.67 -8.11
N ILE A 278 23.26 12.86 -6.83
CA ILE A 278 22.31 13.21 -5.75
C ILE A 278 22.48 14.68 -5.34
N SER A 279 23.57 15.32 -5.74
CA SER A 279 23.84 16.77 -5.60
C SER A 279 23.30 17.54 -6.83
#